data_f8e933194644010c0df0f9bcf79d50aa
#
_entry.id   f8e933194644010c0df0f9bcf79d50aa
#
_cell.length_a   1.000
_cell.length_b   1.000
_cell.length_c   1.000
_cell.angle_alpha   90.00
_cell.angle_beta   90.00
_cell.angle_gamma   90.00
#
_symmetry.space_group_name_H-M   'P 1'
#
loop_
_entity.id
_entity.type
_entity.pdbx_description
1 polymer ?
#
loop_
_entity_poly.entity_id
_entity_poly.type
_entity_poly.pdbx_seq_one_letter_code
_entity_poly.pdbx_strand_id
1 'polypeptide(L)'
;MTGRPATGRPATGRPATGRPPIVALLGGPSAEHDVSIVSGTAIAAALLEGGDAVRQVLIDLDGGWWWLPPDHRRDDRPATAYDDPAALGGEGPLSVGAALDRLQAEQPAPLVFVALHGPFGEDGTIQAILDAAGLAYTGSGVLASSLGMDKAVFKRLVRGIGLPVVDWREVRAARWRADPGAVLSELSAFATGTGDSRLMIKPSGLGSSVGITLAHGDDEYAAALELAFGFDEVALAEAYLAGARDLEVSVIGNDHARLELFGPGEIQAGHEFYDYAAKYTPGLSETSIRAEVPGRLKALMLKIARDAYRAIGAEGFARIDFLVSGERVVLSEINTIPGFTPISLFPTMPIDGGLTFGDVCARVVELAVERHAARLERHLTSADLPR
;
A
#
# COMPACT_ATOMS: atom_id res chain seq x y z
N MET A 1 38.45 -36.24 32.95
CA MET A 1 36.99 -36.05 32.79
C MET A 1 36.76 -34.96 31.75
N THR A 2 36.48 -35.37 30.55
CA THR A 2 36.36 -34.50 29.36
C THR A 2 34.88 -34.16 29.14
N GLY A 3 34.51 -32.90 29.38
CA GLY A 3 33.19 -32.39 29.10
C GLY A 3 33.00 -32.19 27.61
N ARG A 4 32.00 -32.86 27.05
CA ARG A 4 31.52 -32.73 25.68
C ARG A 4 30.73 -31.39 25.56
N PRO A 5 30.94 -30.55 24.52
CA PRO A 5 30.08 -29.41 24.29
C PRO A 5 28.70 -29.90 23.79
N ALA A 6 27.64 -29.37 24.40
CA ALA A 6 26.27 -29.62 23.99
C ALA A 6 26.02 -28.93 22.63
N THR A 7 25.85 -29.73 21.59
CA THR A 7 25.34 -29.26 20.30
C THR A 7 23.88 -28.90 20.46
N GLY A 8 23.59 -27.61 20.57
CA GLY A 8 22.22 -27.09 20.54
C GLY A 8 21.59 -27.39 19.17
N ARG A 9 20.62 -28.30 19.17
CA ARG A 9 19.71 -28.54 18.06
C ARG A 9 18.89 -27.26 17.87
N PRO A 10 18.74 -26.72 16.64
CA PRO A 10 17.81 -25.61 16.42
C PRO A 10 16.41 -26.09 16.84
N ALA A 11 15.73 -25.27 17.63
CA ALA A 11 14.37 -25.51 18.06
C ALA A 11 13.44 -25.47 16.86
N THR A 12 13.08 -26.64 16.33
CA THR A 12 11.94 -26.81 15.41
C THR A 12 10.66 -26.83 16.23
N GLY A 13 10.36 -25.71 16.90
CA GLY A 13 9.12 -25.54 17.65
C GLY A 13 8.03 -25.04 16.69
N ARG A 14 6.90 -25.75 16.66
CA ARG A 14 5.66 -25.23 16.07
C ARG A 14 5.35 -23.90 16.77
N PRO A 15 5.01 -22.80 16.03
CA PRO A 15 4.71 -21.52 16.65
C PRO A 15 3.59 -21.67 17.69
N ALA A 16 3.68 -20.94 18.79
CA ALA A 16 2.74 -21.00 19.89
C ALA A 16 1.30 -20.64 19.45
N THR A 17 1.17 -19.83 18.39
CA THR A 17 -0.11 -19.36 17.80
C THR A 17 -0.79 -20.41 16.89
N GLY A 18 -0.10 -21.46 16.47
CA GLY A 18 -0.59 -22.43 15.48
C GLY A 18 -0.63 -21.92 14.03
N ARG A 19 -0.20 -20.67 13.78
CA ARG A 19 -0.06 -20.08 12.43
C ARG A 19 1.17 -20.64 11.72
N PRO A 20 1.24 -20.56 10.36
CA PRO A 20 2.46 -20.89 9.63
C PRO A 20 3.60 -19.92 10.01
N PRO A 21 4.87 -20.29 9.78
CA PRO A 21 5.96 -19.34 9.88
C PRO A 21 5.69 -18.12 8.98
N ILE A 22 6.12 -16.95 9.42
CA ILE A 22 5.88 -15.68 8.71
C ILE A 22 7.20 -15.13 8.20
N VAL A 23 7.20 -14.71 6.95
CA VAL A 23 8.28 -13.90 6.36
C VAL A 23 7.76 -12.47 6.23
N ALA A 24 8.29 -11.54 7.02
CA ALA A 24 8.07 -10.12 6.84
C ALA A 24 8.97 -9.64 5.68
N LEU A 25 8.35 -9.32 4.55
CA LEU A 25 9.03 -8.84 3.35
C LEU A 25 9.01 -7.32 3.35
N LEU A 26 10.19 -6.69 3.35
CA LEU A 26 10.38 -5.25 3.53
C LEU A 26 11.41 -4.68 2.54
N GLY A 27 11.49 -3.35 2.43
CA GLY A 27 12.34 -2.65 1.47
C GLY A 27 11.67 -2.48 0.10
N GLY A 28 12.30 -2.98 -0.93
CA GLY A 28 11.80 -2.93 -2.32
C GLY A 28 12.41 -1.81 -3.16
N PRO A 29 12.43 -1.95 -4.50
CA PRO A 29 13.00 -0.98 -5.42
C PRO A 29 12.03 0.17 -5.71
N SER A 30 11.69 0.94 -4.68
CA SER A 30 10.77 2.06 -4.80
C SER A 30 11.23 3.28 -4.00
N ALA A 31 10.65 4.45 -4.31
CA ALA A 31 10.87 5.67 -3.53
C ALA A 31 10.37 5.56 -2.07
N GLU A 32 9.58 4.52 -1.75
CA GLU A 32 9.03 4.25 -0.43
C GLU A 32 9.81 3.16 0.33
N HIS A 33 11.03 2.84 -0.12
CA HIS A 33 11.93 1.84 0.48
C HIS A 33 12.06 2.01 2.00
N ASP A 34 12.38 3.20 2.46
CA ASP A 34 12.58 3.52 3.88
C ASP A 34 11.31 3.32 4.71
N VAL A 35 10.16 3.70 4.16
CA VAL A 35 8.85 3.52 4.82
C VAL A 35 8.52 2.05 4.97
N SER A 36 8.84 1.26 3.94
CA SER A 36 8.69 -0.20 3.95
C SER A 36 9.55 -0.85 5.04
N ILE A 37 10.80 -0.40 5.21
CA ILE A 37 11.67 -0.88 6.28
C ILE A 37 11.06 -0.59 7.66
N VAL A 38 10.58 0.63 7.89
CA VAL A 38 9.96 1.01 9.16
C VAL A 38 8.71 0.18 9.43
N SER A 39 7.83 0.03 8.43
CA SER A 39 6.62 -0.79 8.53
C SER A 39 6.93 -2.26 8.79
N GLY A 40 7.79 -2.86 7.95
CA GLY A 40 8.10 -4.28 8.02
C GLY A 40 8.80 -4.70 9.31
N THR A 41 9.72 -3.87 9.82
CA THR A 41 10.38 -4.13 11.10
C THR A 41 9.45 -4.00 12.30
N ALA A 42 8.51 -3.03 12.28
CA ALA A 42 7.50 -2.88 13.32
C ALA A 42 6.50 -4.04 13.33
N ILE A 43 6.04 -4.48 12.15
CA ILE A 43 5.19 -5.65 11.97
C ILE A 43 5.88 -6.92 12.50
N ALA A 44 7.15 -7.14 12.09
CA ALA A 44 7.92 -8.28 12.55
C ALA A 44 8.06 -8.31 14.08
N ALA A 45 8.34 -7.18 14.70
CA ALA A 45 8.43 -7.06 16.16
C ALA A 45 7.10 -7.43 16.83
N ALA A 46 5.98 -6.85 16.38
CA ALA A 46 4.67 -7.10 16.96
C ALA A 46 4.21 -8.57 16.84
N LEU A 47 4.46 -9.21 15.69
CA LEU A 47 4.14 -10.62 15.50
C LEU A 47 5.02 -11.54 16.34
N LEU A 48 6.31 -11.23 16.51
CA LEU A 48 7.21 -11.95 17.41
C LEU A 48 6.78 -11.83 18.88
N GLU A 49 6.37 -10.64 19.33
CA GLU A 49 5.81 -10.41 20.67
C GLU A 49 4.51 -11.20 20.85
N GLY A 50 3.72 -11.36 19.80
CA GLY A 50 2.52 -12.20 19.77
C GLY A 50 2.80 -13.71 19.78
N GLY A 51 4.07 -14.13 19.74
CA GLY A 51 4.48 -15.54 19.77
C GLY A 51 4.53 -16.24 18.41
N ASP A 52 4.45 -15.49 17.31
CA ASP A 52 4.63 -16.03 15.96
C ASP A 52 6.11 -16.28 15.64
N ALA A 53 6.40 -17.25 14.79
CA ALA A 53 7.73 -17.46 14.24
C ALA A 53 7.91 -16.51 13.03
N VAL A 54 8.69 -15.47 13.18
CA VAL A 54 8.88 -14.44 12.14
C VAL A 54 10.34 -14.38 11.70
N ARG A 55 10.52 -14.25 10.39
CA ARG A 55 11.80 -13.98 9.73
C ARG A 55 11.65 -12.73 8.88
N GLN A 56 12.70 -11.93 8.77
CA GLN A 56 12.72 -10.73 7.95
C GLN A 56 13.52 -10.99 6.68
N VAL A 57 12.94 -10.65 5.54
CA VAL A 57 13.59 -10.68 4.23
C VAL A 57 13.52 -9.28 3.64
N LEU A 58 14.67 -8.70 3.38
CA LEU A 58 14.81 -7.38 2.78
C LEU A 58 15.00 -7.52 1.27
N ILE A 59 14.28 -6.74 0.49
CA ILE A 59 14.58 -6.50 -0.91
C ILE A 59 15.31 -5.16 -0.99
N ASP A 60 16.52 -5.17 -1.53
CA ASP A 60 17.30 -3.94 -1.71
C ASP A 60 16.79 -3.11 -2.88
N LEU A 61 17.38 -1.93 -3.10
CA LEU A 61 16.98 -1.01 -4.18
C LEU A 61 17.27 -1.57 -5.59
N ASP A 62 18.18 -2.53 -5.72
CA ASP A 62 18.51 -3.22 -6.97
C ASP A 62 17.65 -4.47 -7.20
N GLY A 63 16.74 -4.80 -6.27
CA GLY A 63 15.85 -5.96 -6.33
C GLY A 63 16.46 -7.27 -5.81
N GLY A 64 17.61 -7.22 -5.17
CA GLY A 64 18.24 -8.37 -4.51
C GLY A 64 17.55 -8.73 -3.20
N TRP A 65 17.38 -10.02 -2.92
CA TRP A 65 16.72 -10.51 -1.72
C TRP A 65 17.73 -10.92 -0.66
N TRP A 66 17.56 -10.41 0.57
CA TRP A 66 18.47 -10.60 1.69
C TRP A 66 17.75 -11.16 2.90
N TRP A 67 18.20 -12.28 3.42
CA TRP A 67 17.73 -12.84 4.69
C TRP A 67 18.46 -12.17 5.84
N LEU A 68 17.73 -11.36 6.63
CA LEU A 68 18.31 -10.76 7.84
C LEU A 68 18.50 -11.81 8.93
N PRO A 69 19.44 -11.61 9.88
CA PRO A 69 19.66 -12.53 10.99
C PRO A 69 18.36 -12.86 11.75
N PRO A 70 18.18 -14.08 12.26
CA PRO A 70 16.93 -14.48 12.94
C PRO A 70 16.60 -13.64 14.19
N ASP A 71 17.62 -13.10 14.83
CA ASP A 71 17.52 -12.21 15.99
C ASP A 71 17.54 -10.73 15.64
N HIS A 72 17.51 -10.39 14.34
CA HIS A 72 17.50 -9.02 13.88
C HIS A 72 16.32 -8.25 14.48
N ARG A 73 16.63 -7.10 15.09
CA ARG A 73 15.67 -6.13 15.59
C ARG A 73 16.11 -4.76 15.14
N ARG A 74 15.13 -3.97 14.74
CA ARG A 74 15.41 -2.57 14.48
C ARG A 74 15.70 -1.88 15.81
N ASP A 75 16.84 -1.20 15.86
CA ASP A 75 17.22 -0.25 16.91
C ASP A 75 16.92 1.20 16.44
N ASP A 76 17.55 2.18 17.04
CA ASP A 76 17.41 3.61 16.69
C ASP A 76 18.14 4.00 15.39
N ARG A 77 18.67 3.04 14.62
CA ARG A 77 19.34 3.33 13.35
C ARG A 77 18.35 3.87 12.32
N PRO A 78 18.78 4.79 11.43
CA PRO A 78 17.95 5.27 10.34
C PRO A 78 17.65 4.15 9.33
N ALA A 79 16.57 4.30 8.56
CA ALA A 79 16.21 3.33 7.53
C ALA A 79 17.32 3.15 6.48
N THR A 80 18.05 4.21 6.15
CA THR A 80 19.22 4.18 5.24
C THR A 80 20.33 3.24 5.67
N ALA A 81 20.38 2.78 6.93
CA ALA A 81 21.30 1.73 7.34
C ALA A 81 20.99 0.36 6.71
N TYR A 82 19.81 0.20 6.13
CA TYR A 82 19.37 -0.99 5.42
C TYR A 82 19.77 -0.99 3.94
N ASP A 83 20.34 0.12 3.42
CA ASP A 83 20.90 0.20 2.06
C ASP A 83 22.12 -0.71 1.89
N ASP A 84 22.75 -1.12 3.01
CA ASP A 84 23.81 -2.15 3.03
C ASP A 84 23.38 -3.35 3.90
N PRO A 85 22.57 -4.28 3.36
CA PRO A 85 22.09 -5.43 4.11
C PRO A 85 23.20 -6.37 4.57
N ALA A 86 24.34 -6.40 3.87
CA ALA A 86 25.49 -7.21 4.27
C ALA A 86 26.11 -6.71 5.59
N ALA A 87 26.15 -5.38 5.80
CA ALA A 87 26.60 -4.79 7.07
C ALA A 87 25.68 -5.12 8.25
N LEU A 88 24.40 -5.48 7.97
CA LEU A 88 23.45 -5.98 8.96
C LEU A 88 23.59 -7.49 9.23
N GLY A 89 24.53 -8.17 8.59
CA GLY A 89 24.67 -9.62 8.66
C GLY A 89 23.69 -10.37 7.77
N GLY A 90 23.11 -9.71 6.78
CA GLY A 90 22.20 -10.33 5.81
C GLY A 90 22.89 -11.35 4.91
N GLU A 91 22.18 -12.44 4.61
CA GLU A 91 22.59 -13.46 3.63
C GLU A 91 21.97 -13.14 2.27
N GLY A 92 22.78 -12.82 1.28
CA GLY A 92 22.32 -12.46 -0.07
C GLY A 92 23.40 -11.72 -0.86
N PRO A 93 23.05 -10.99 -1.96
CA PRO A 93 21.70 -10.96 -2.53
C PRO A 93 21.36 -12.25 -3.29
N LEU A 94 20.13 -12.72 -3.15
CA LEU A 94 19.59 -13.76 -3.99
C LEU A 94 18.75 -13.14 -5.11
N SER A 95 18.73 -13.77 -6.27
CA SER A 95 17.77 -13.45 -7.32
C SER A 95 16.35 -13.84 -6.88
N VAL A 96 15.31 -13.26 -7.50
CA VAL A 96 13.90 -13.61 -7.23
C VAL A 96 13.69 -15.13 -7.30
N GLY A 97 14.20 -15.82 -8.34
CA GLY A 97 14.04 -17.26 -8.48
C GLY A 97 14.67 -18.04 -7.32
N ALA A 98 15.92 -17.72 -6.96
CA ALA A 98 16.61 -18.39 -5.84
C ALA A 98 15.93 -18.09 -4.49
N ALA A 99 15.37 -16.90 -4.33
CA ALA A 99 14.63 -16.53 -3.14
C ALA A 99 13.33 -17.34 -3.01
N LEU A 100 12.59 -17.50 -4.10
CA LEU A 100 11.37 -18.32 -4.13
C LEU A 100 11.67 -19.79 -3.88
N ASP A 101 12.73 -20.36 -4.49
CA ASP A 101 13.18 -21.72 -4.22
C ASP A 101 13.47 -21.92 -2.74
N ARG A 102 14.14 -20.96 -2.10
CA ARG A 102 14.44 -21.00 -0.66
C ARG A 102 13.17 -20.96 0.19
N LEU A 103 12.20 -20.10 -0.13
CA LEU A 103 10.91 -20.01 0.57
C LEU A 103 10.08 -21.30 0.41
N GLN A 104 10.02 -21.86 -0.79
CA GLN A 104 9.27 -23.10 -1.07
C GLN A 104 9.89 -24.34 -0.43
N ALA A 105 11.21 -24.35 -0.20
CA ALA A 105 11.92 -25.44 0.48
C ALA A 105 11.61 -25.52 1.99
N GLU A 106 11.07 -24.47 2.59
CA GLU A 106 10.70 -24.46 4.01
C GLU A 106 9.47 -25.34 4.29
N GLN A 107 9.49 -26.07 5.41
CA GLN A 107 8.38 -26.94 5.84
C GLN A 107 7.98 -26.64 7.29
N PRO A 108 6.77 -26.17 7.54
CA PRO A 108 5.74 -25.80 6.57
C PRO A 108 6.15 -24.54 5.76
N ALA A 109 5.57 -24.40 4.56
CA ALA A 109 5.80 -23.20 3.73
C ALA A 109 5.38 -21.94 4.51
N PRO A 110 6.17 -20.86 4.45
CA PRO A 110 5.86 -19.63 5.17
C PRO A 110 4.73 -18.84 4.51
N LEU A 111 4.06 -18.02 5.31
CA LEU A 111 3.21 -16.94 4.84
C LEU A 111 4.06 -15.69 4.69
N VAL A 112 3.96 -14.99 3.56
CA VAL A 112 4.67 -13.73 3.32
C VAL A 112 3.81 -12.55 3.76
N PHE A 113 4.26 -11.84 4.79
CA PHE A 113 3.68 -10.54 5.12
C PHE A 113 4.33 -9.48 4.22
N VAL A 114 3.59 -9.00 3.24
CA VAL A 114 4.06 -7.99 2.29
C VAL A 114 3.95 -6.61 2.95
N ALA A 115 5.08 -6.04 3.36
CA ALA A 115 5.19 -4.70 3.91
C ALA A 115 5.87 -3.72 2.94
N LEU A 116 5.86 -4.05 1.66
CA LEU A 116 6.40 -3.21 0.58
C LEU A 116 5.42 -2.09 0.24
N HIS A 117 5.94 -0.88 0.00
CA HIS A 117 5.12 0.26 -0.40
C HIS A 117 5.51 0.74 -1.80
N GLY A 118 4.53 1.33 -2.52
CA GLY A 118 4.69 1.85 -3.86
C GLY A 118 4.82 0.79 -4.96
N PRO A 119 5.36 1.18 -6.14
CA PRO A 119 5.59 0.26 -7.25
C PRO A 119 6.38 -0.98 -6.83
N PHE A 120 6.15 -2.11 -7.51
CA PHE A 120 6.60 -3.45 -7.15
C PHE A 120 5.83 -4.05 -5.96
N GLY A 121 5.57 -3.29 -4.91
CA GLY A 121 4.84 -3.76 -3.72
C GLY A 121 3.32 -3.72 -3.88
N GLU A 122 2.79 -2.62 -4.43
CA GLU A 122 1.35 -2.34 -4.47
C GLU A 122 0.72 -2.47 -5.87
N ASP A 123 1.51 -2.72 -6.91
CA ASP A 123 1.07 -2.72 -8.32
C ASP A 123 0.65 -4.10 -8.86
N GLY A 124 0.73 -5.14 -8.05
CA GLY A 124 0.44 -6.52 -8.44
C GLY A 124 1.69 -7.34 -8.79
N THR A 125 2.87 -6.73 -8.88
CA THR A 125 4.11 -7.42 -9.29
C THR A 125 4.52 -8.47 -8.26
N ILE A 126 4.71 -8.09 -7.00
CA ILE A 126 5.09 -9.05 -5.95
C ILE A 126 3.99 -10.09 -5.72
N GLN A 127 2.72 -9.68 -5.83
CA GLN A 127 1.58 -10.59 -5.70
C GLN A 127 1.60 -11.67 -6.78
N ALA A 128 1.90 -11.30 -8.03
CA ALA A 128 2.02 -12.26 -9.13
C ALA A 128 3.20 -13.23 -8.93
N ILE A 129 4.31 -12.75 -8.42
CA ILE A 129 5.50 -13.56 -8.10
C ILE A 129 5.15 -14.61 -7.02
N LEU A 130 4.51 -14.18 -5.93
CA LEU A 130 4.10 -15.06 -4.84
C LEU A 130 2.99 -16.03 -5.23
N ASP A 131 2.03 -15.58 -6.08
CA ASP A 131 1.00 -16.44 -6.66
C ASP A 131 1.58 -17.55 -7.52
N ALA A 132 2.56 -17.23 -8.39
CA ALA A 132 3.24 -18.20 -9.24
C ALA A 132 4.04 -19.23 -8.42
N ALA A 133 4.55 -18.83 -7.26
CA ALA A 133 5.24 -19.71 -6.33
C ALA A 133 4.29 -20.51 -5.42
N GLY A 134 2.97 -20.26 -5.45
CA GLY A 134 2.00 -20.94 -4.59
C GLY A 134 2.12 -20.57 -3.11
N LEU A 135 2.73 -19.40 -2.81
CA LEU A 135 2.92 -18.91 -1.44
C LEU A 135 1.71 -18.11 -0.96
N ALA A 136 1.36 -18.30 0.32
CA ALA A 136 0.39 -17.44 0.98
C ALA A 136 1.00 -16.05 1.25
N TYR A 137 0.23 -14.99 1.07
CA TYR A 137 0.68 -13.61 1.36
C TYR A 137 -0.46 -12.71 1.82
N THR A 138 -0.12 -11.63 2.52
CA THR A 138 -1.08 -10.66 3.07
C THR A 138 -1.56 -9.66 2.03
N GLY A 139 -2.76 -9.11 2.26
CA GLY A 139 -3.34 -8.07 1.43
C GLY A 139 -4.06 -8.57 0.18
N SER A 140 -4.29 -7.68 -0.75
CA SER A 140 -5.03 -7.93 -1.98
C SER A 140 -4.24 -8.77 -2.99
N GLY A 141 -4.97 -9.45 -3.90
CA GLY A 141 -4.35 -10.16 -5.03
C GLY A 141 -3.95 -9.23 -6.19
N VAL A 142 -3.38 -9.82 -7.25
CA VAL A 142 -2.82 -9.11 -8.41
C VAL A 142 -3.78 -8.07 -8.99
N LEU A 143 -5.01 -8.48 -9.30
CA LEU A 143 -5.98 -7.58 -9.96
C LEU A 143 -6.31 -6.35 -9.12
N ALA A 144 -6.63 -6.56 -7.84
CA ALA A 144 -7.00 -5.47 -6.95
C ALA A 144 -5.83 -4.51 -6.70
N SER A 145 -4.61 -5.04 -6.52
CA SER A 145 -3.41 -4.24 -6.36
C SER A 145 -3.13 -3.37 -7.60
N SER A 146 -3.16 -3.96 -8.79
CA SER A 146 -2.96 -3.22 -10.05
C SER A 146 -4.04 -2.17 -10.29
N LEU A 147 -5.32 -2.49 -10.01
CA LEU A 147 -6.43 -1.53 -10.15
C LEU A 147 -6.35 -0.39 -9.13
N GLY A 148 -5.91 -0.69 -7.90
CA GLY A 148 -5.75 0.32 -6.85
C GLY A 148 -4.61 1.29 -7.13
N MET A 149 -3.51 0.79 -7.70
CA MET A 149 -2.32 1.58 -7.98
C MET A 149 -2.50 2.55 -9.15
N ASP A 150 -3.19 2.14 -10.22
CA ASP A 150 -3.45 2.99 -11.39
C ASP A 150 -4.65 3.91 -11.15
N LYS A 151 -4.37 5.17 -10.78
CA LYS A 151 -5.40 6.17 -10.46
C LYS A 151 -6.36 6.44 -11.62
N ALA A 152 -5.89 6.38 -12.87
CA ALA A 152 -6.74 6.61 -14.05
C ALA A 152 -7.74 5.46 -14.21
N VAL A 153 -7.27 4.21 -14.11
CA VAL A 153 -8.12 3.03 -14.21
C VAL A 153 -9.07 2.96 -13.04
N PHE A 154 -8.57 3.17 -11.81
CA PHE A 154 -9.39 3.19 -10.59
C PHE A 154 -10.51 4.22 -10.68
N LYS A 155 -10.22 5.47 -11.05
CA LYS A 155 -11.23 6.53 -11.19
C LYS A 155 -12.29 6.21 -12.24
N ARG A 156 -11.90 5.66 -13.39
CA ARG A 156 -12.85 5.21 -14.41
C ARG A 156 -13.79 4.12 -13.87
N LEU A 157 -13.22 3.12 -13.18
CA LEU A 157 -13.98 2.02 -12.59
C LEU A 157 -15.01 2.53 -11.57
N VAL A 158 -14.56 3.29 -10.57
CA VAL A 158 -15.42 3.72 -9.46
C VAL A 158 -16.46 4.76 -9.93
N ARG A 159 -16.13 5.63 -10.89
CA ARG A 159 -17.10 6.52 -11.55
C ARG A 159 -18.16 5.71 -12.32
N GLY A 160 -17.75 4.64 -12.99
CA GLY A 160 -18.66 3.77 -13.75
C GLY A 160 -19.73 3.10 -12.89
N ILE A 161 -19.46 2.90 -11.61
CA ILE A 161 -20.44 2.36 -10.63
C ILE A 161 -21.12 3.47 -9.79
N GLY A 162 -20.91 4.74 -10.14
CA GLY A 162 -21.58 5.88 -9.53
C GLY A 162 -20.95 6.41 -8.24
N LEU A 163 -19.70 6.04 -7.91
CA LEU A 163 -19.00 6.63 -6.76
C LEU A 163 -18.48 8.04 -7.11
N PRO A 164 -18.55 8.98 -6.15
CA PRO A 164 -18.14 10.36 -6.37
C PRO A 164 -16.61 10.47 -6.41
N VAL A 165 -16.08 11.01 -7.50
CA VAL A 165 -14.68 11.38 -7.67
C VAL A 165 -14.60 12.80 -8.24
N VAL A 166 -13.44 13.48 -8.10
CA VAL A 166 -13.21 14.74 -8.80
C VAL A 166 -13.18 14.50 -10.31
N ASP A 167 -13.54 15.52 -11.10
CA ASP A 167 -13.38 15.46 -12.54
C ASP A 167 -11.91 15.53 -12.92
N TRP A 168 -11.54 14.87 -14.02
CA TRP A 168 -10.14 14.80 -14.47
C TRP A 168 -10.02 14.71 -16.00
N ARG A 169 -8.81 14.94 -16.47
CA ARG A 169 -8.36 14.62 -17.84
C ARG A 169 -7.16 13.70 -17.74
N GLU A 170 -7.11 12.71 -18.62
CA GLU A 170 -5.96 11.82 -18.79
C GLU A 170 -5.12 12.34 -19.94
N VAL A 171 -3.85 12.59 -19.68
CA VAL A 171 -2.87 12.99 -20.69
C VAL A 171 -1.84 11.89 -20.82
N ARG A 172 -1.67 11.37 -22.05
CA ARG A 172 -0.60 10.41 -22.35
C ARG A 172 0.64 11.15 -22.82
N ALA A 173 1.82 10.72 -22.39
CA ALA A 173 3.10 11.30 -22.80
C ALA A 173 3.26 11.37 -24.31
N ALA A 174 2.83 10.34 -25.06
CA ALA A 174 2.87 10.33 -26.51
C ALA A 174 2.01 11.42 -27.14
N ARG A 175 0.82 11.70 -26.58
CA ARG A 175 -0.07 12.79 -27.05
C ARG A 175 0.54 14.16 -26.73
N TRP A 176 1.08 14.31 -25.53
CA TRP A 176 1.78 15.53 -25.10
C TRP A 176 2.94 15.86 -26.04
N ARG A 177 3.82 14.89 -26.32
CA ARG A 177 4.96 15.07 -27.23
C ARG A 177 4.54 15.39 -28.69
N ALA A 178 3.38 14.89 -29.12
CA ALA A 178 2.88 15.10 -30.48
C ALA A 178 2.26 16.49 -30.68
N ASP A 179 1.48 16.99 -29.72
CA ASP A 179 0.80 18.29 -29.82
C ASP A 179 0.59 18.91 -28.41
N PRO A 180 1.62 19.54 -27.83
CA PRO A 180 1.51 20.22 -26.53
C PRO A 180 0.44 21.32 -26.53
N GLY A 181 0.32 22.08 -27.64
CA GLY A 181 -0.62 23.17 -27.73
C GLY A 181 -2.08 22.73 -27.64
N ALA A 182 -2.45 21.63 -28.30
CA ALA A 182 -3.80 21.07 -28.17
C ALA A 182 -4.08 20.54 -26.77
N VAL A 183 -3.08 19.94 -26.09
CA VAL A 183 -3.22 19.44 -24.72
C VAL A 183 -3.43 20.64 -23.76
N LEU A 184 -2.61 21.68 -23.83
CA LEU A 184 -2.75 22.86 -22.98
C LEU A 184 -4.10 23.55 -23.18
N SER A 185 -4.54 23.72 -24.44
CA SER A 185 -5.88 24.28 -24.74
C SER A 185 -7.00 23.47 -24.10
N GLU A 186 -6.91 22.13 -24.14
CA GLU A 186 -7.90 21.26 -23.49
C GLU A 186 -7.87 21.40 -21.97
N LEU A 187 -6.69 21.44 -21.34
CA LEU A 187 -6.56 21.58 -19.90
C LEU A 187 -7.07 22.95 -19.42
N SER A 188 -6.75 24.03 -20.14
CA SER A 188 -7.23 25.37 -19.81
C SER A 188 -8.77 25.49 -19.95
N ALA A 189 -9.35 24.88 -20.98
CA ALA A 189 -10.80 24.79 -21.12
C ALA A 189 -11.44 23.95 -20.01
N PHE A 190 -10.79 22.85 -19.63
CA PHE A 190 -11.25 22.01 -18.52
C PHE A 190 -11.19 22.77 -17.19
N ALA A 191 -10.07 23.39 -16.86
CA ALA A 191 -9.91 24.19 -15.64
C ALA A 191 -10.95 25.31 -15.53
N THR A 192 -11.16 26.07 -16.62
CA THR A 192 -12.23 27.09 -16.69
C THR A 192 -13.61 26.49 -16.41
N GLY A 193 -13.89 25.31 -16.95
CA GLY A 193 -15.17 24.61 -16.78
C GLY A 193 -15.44 24.10 -15.35
N THR A 194 -14.39 23.91 -14.54
CA THR A 194 -14.53 23.51 -13.12
C THR A 194 -14.83 24.68 -12.19
N GLY A 195 -14.67 25.90 -12.65
CA GLY A 195 -14.82 27.12 -11.86
C GLY A 195 -13.58 27.49 -11.02
N ASP A 196 -12.51 26.72 -11.12
CA ASP A 196 -11.19 27.01 -10.54
C ASP A 196 -10.13 26.80 -11.63
N SER A 197 -9.23 27.77 -11.80
CA SER A 197 -8.17 27.69 -12.82
C SER A 197 -7.01 26.77 -12.42
N ARG A 198 -7.07 26.16 -11.25
CA ARG A 198 -6.04 25.25 -10.74
C ARG A 198 -6.38 23.79 -11.05
N LEU A 199 -5.36 23.05 -11.43
CA LEU A 199 -5.42 21.60 -11.63
C LEU A 199 -4.36 20.92 -10.78
N MET A 200 -4.75 19.79 -10.16
CA MET A 200 -3.79 18.88 -9.53
C MET A 200 -3.28 17.92 -10.59
N ILE A 201 -2.02 18.08 -11.01
CA ILE A 201 -1.38 17.23 -12.02
C ILE A 201 -0.52 16.19 -11.32
N LYS A 202 -0.69 14.93 -11.67
CA LYS A 202 -0.01 13.80 -11.02
C LYS A 202 0.17 12.60 -11.96
N PRO A 203 1.23 11.78 -11.77
CA PRO A 203 1.35 10.49 -12.45
C PRO A 203 0.22 9.54 -12.02
N SER A 204 -0.17 8.61 -12.90
CA SER A 204 -1.26 7.65 -12.64
C SER A 204 -0.86 6.57 -11.65
N GLY A 205 0.32 5.97 -11.82
CA GLY A 205 0.76 4.75 -11.15
C GLY A 205 1.77 4.95 -10.02
N LEU A 206 1.76 6.09 -9.32
CA LEU A 206 2.66 6.35 -8.20
C LEU A 206 1.92 6.73 -6.92
N GLY A 207 2.53 6.35 -5.77
CA GLY A 207 2.14 6.74 -4.43
C GLY A 207 2.92 7.94 -3.88
N SER A 208 2.84 8.15 -2.57
CA SER A 208 3.62 9.10 -1.76
C SER A 208 3.69 10.54 -2.25
N SER A 209 2.71 11.00 -3.01
CA SER A 209 2.68 12.35 -3.59
C SER A 209 3.89 12.68 -4.50
N VAL A 210 4.61 11.67 -4.99
CA VAL A 210 5.73 11.88 -5.92
C VAL A 210 5.21 12.36 -7.28
N GLY A 211 5.77 13.45 -7.79
CA GLY A 211 5.39 14.02 -9.08
C GLY A 211 4.04 14.73 -9.10
N ILE A 212 3.44 15.00 -7.93
CA ILE A 212 2.18 15.75 -7.81
C ILE A 212 2.49 17.26 -7.78
N THR A 213 1.74 18.03 -8.58
CA THR A 213 1.87 19.50 -8.64
C THR A 213 0.48 20.15 -8.72
N LEU A 214 0.24 21.13 -7.86
CA LEU A 214 -0.87 22.07 -8.05
C LEU A 214 -0.42 23.15 -9.04
N ALA A 215 -1.01 23.19 -10.21
CA ALA A 215 -0.59 24.02 -11.33
C ALA A 215 -1.69 25.00 -11.76
N HIS A 216 -1.29 26.18 -12.23
CA HIS A 216 -2.17 27.25 -12.64
C HIS A 216 -1.72 27.87 -13.99
N GLY A 217 -2.54 27.70 -15.03
CA GLY A 217 -2.25 28.21 -16.37
C GLY A 217 -1.24 27.38 -17.15
N ASP A 218 -1.11 27.70 -18.44
CA ASP A 218 -0.47 26.85 -19.44
C ASP A 218 1.01 26.54 -19.13
N ASP A 219 1.77 27.51 -18.64
CA ASP A 219 3.20 27.32 -18.36
C ASP A 219 3.41 26.34 -17.19
N GLU A 220 2.60 26.46 -16.13
CA GLU A 220 2.68 25.55 -14.98
C GLU A 220 2.09 24.17 -15.32
N TYR A 221 1.03 24.09 -16.15
CA TYR A 221 0.52 22.81 -16.65
C TYR A 221 1.58 22.05 -17.45
N ALA A 222 2.31 22.75 -18.32
CA ALA A 222 3.39 22.15 -19.10
C ALA A 222 4.50 21.61 -18.20
N ALA A 223 4.98 22.41 -17.24
CA ALA A 223 6.02 22.01 -16.31
C ALA A 223 5.56 20.80 -15.43
N ALA A 224 4.32 20.82 -14.95
CA ALA A 224 3.75 19.73 -14.13
C ALA A 224 3.57 18.44 -14.93
N LEU A 225 3.18 18.52 -16.21
CA LEU A 225 3.10 17.36 -17.10
C LEU A 225 4.47 16.75 -17.35
N GLU A 226 5.48 17.57 -17.66
CA GLU A 226 6.86 17.08 -17.85
C GLU A 226 7.39 16.39 -16.59
N LEU A 227 7.12 16.95 -15.41
CA LEU A 227 7.48 16.31 -14.15
C LEU A 227 6.78 14.97 -13.98
N ALA A 228 5.46 14.90 -14.20
CA ALA A 228 4.68 13.67 -14.09
C ALA A 228 5.14 12.59 -15.07
N PHE A 229 5.48 12.98 -16.31
CA PHE A 229 6.01 12.07 -17.34
C PHE A 229 7.45 11.60 -17.08
N GLY A 230 8.15 12.21 -16.14
CA GLY A 230 9.40 11.64 -15.62
C GLY A 230 9.18 10.34 -14.83
N PHE A 231 7.94 10.06 -14.43
CA PHE A 231 7.59 8.94 -13.58
C PHE A 231 6.61 7.95 -14.22
N ASP A 232 5.74 8.40 -15.15
CA ASP A 232 4.69 7.56 -15.73
C ASP A 232 4.36 8.01 -17.17
N GLU A 233 3.89 7.09 -18.00
CA GLU A 233 3.38 7.38 -19.35
C GLU A 233 1.99 8.05 -19.36
N VAL A 234 1.31 8.07 -18.22
CA VAL A 234 -0.03 8.67 -18.04
C VAL A 234 -0.02 9.66 -16.89
N ALA A 235 -0.38 10.91 -17.17
CA ALA A 235 -0.65 11.93 -16.16
C ALA A 235 -2.16 12.18 -16.03
N LEU A 236 -2.59 12.44 -14.80
CA LEU A 236 -3.94 12.91 -14.50
C LEU A 236 -3.88 14.42 -14.21
N ALA A 237 -4.75 15.18 -14.84
CA ALA A 237 -5.05 16.58 -14.48
C ALA A 237 -6.43 16.62 -13.83
N GLU A 238 -6.47 16.71 -12.51
CA GLU A 238 -7.70 16.68 -11.70
C GLU A 238 -8.18 18.09 -11.35
N ALA A 239 -9.50 18.28 -11.33
CA ALA A 239 -10.10 19.49 -10.80
C ALA A 239 -9.68 19.69 -9.35
N TYR A 240 -9.11 20.85 -9.03
CA TYR A 240 -8.72 21.16 -7.66
C TYR A 240 -9.95 21.41 -6.78
N LEU A 241 -9.99 20.79 -5.62
CA LEU A 241 -11.04 20.98 -4.63
C LEU A 241 -10.52 21.87 -3.50
N ALA A 242 -10.71 23.18 -3.64
CA ALA A 242 -10.19 24.17 -2.70
C ALA A 242 -10.73 23.94 -1.27
N GLY A 243 -9.84 24.03 -0.30
CA GLY A 243 -10.17 23.86 1.13
C GLY A 243 -10.68 22.47 1.48
N ALA A 244 -10.37 21.47 0.66
CA ALA A 244 -10.67 20.09 1.01
C ALA A 244 -9.82 19.62 2.18
N ARG A 245 -10.42 18.79 3.03
CA ARG A 245 -9.77 18.05 4.10
C ARG A 245 -9.43 16.65 3.58
N ASP A 246 -8.24 16.16 3.94
CA ASP A 246 -7.80 14.80 3.63
C ASP A 246 -8.23 13.84 4.74
N LEU A 247 -9.18 12.97 4.42
CA LEU A 247 -9.77 12.02 5.35
C LEU A 247 -9.56 10.59 4.88
N GLU A 248 -9.29 9.70 5.82
CA GLU A 248 -8.96 8.31 5.54
C GLU A 248 -9.87 7.34 6.29
N VAL A 249 -10.17 6.20 5.68
CA VAL A 249 -10.93 5.09 6.28
C VAL A 249 -10.14 3.80 6.10
N SER A 250 -9.89 3.08 7.21
CA SER A 250 -9.32 1.72 7.17
C SER A 250 -10.42 0.69 6.93
N VAL A 251 -10.14 -0.27 6.04
CA VAL A 251 -11.01 -1.41 5.75
C VAL A 251 -10.22 -2.69 5.96
N ILE A 252 -10.80 -3.65 6.68
CA ILE A 252 -10.21 -4.97 6.95
C ILE A 252 -11.23 -6.06 6.66
N GLY A 253 -10.85 -7.11 5.93
CA GLY A 253 -11.66 -8.31 5.70
C GLY A 253 -11.60 -8.87 4.29
N ASN A 254 -11.92 -10.17 4.16
CA ASN A 254 -12.08 -10.90 2.90
C ASN A 254 -13.56 -11.05 2.52
N ASP A 255 -14.44 -11.17 3.50
CA ASP A 255 -15.88 -11.28 3.26
C ASP A 255 -16.48 -9.91 3.00
N HIS A 256 -16.77 -9.61 1.76
CA HIS A 256 -17.35 -8.34 1.32
C HIS A 256 -18.72 -8.03 1.98
N ALA A 257 -19.37 -9.00 2.60
CA ALA A 257 -20.59 -8.76 3.39
C ALA A 257 -20.27 -8.28 4.83
N ARG A 258 -19.08 -8.59 5.34
CA ARG A 258 -18.68 -8.42 6.75
C ARG A 258 -17.39 -7.63 6.93
N LEU A 259 -17.15 -6.63 6.10
CA LEU A 259 -15.97 -5.78 6.23
C LEU A 259 -15.99 -4.97 7.53
N GLU A 260 -14.85 -4.92 8.20
CA GLU A 260 -14.59 -4.05 9.33
C GLU A 260 -14.09 -2.69 8.82
N LEU A 261 -14.72 -1.59 9.21
CA LEU A 261 -14.38 -0.24 8.78
C LEU A 261 -14.13 0.65 10.00
N PHE A 262 -13.00 1.37 9.97
CA PHE A 262 -12.56 2.23 11.07
C PHE A 262 -12.26 3.64 10.57
N GLY A 263 -12.47 4.64 11.43
CA GLY A 263 -12.23 6.04 11.10
C GLY A 263 -13.56 6.83 10.92
N PRO A 264 -13.56 7.95 10.20
CA PRO A 264 -12.41 8.50 9.47
C PRO A 264 -11.36 9.10 10.40
N GLY A 265 -10.10 8.94 9.99
CA GLY A 265 -8.98 9.74 10.43
C GLY A 265 -8.77 10.93 9.49
N GLU A 266 -7.94 11.89 9.88
CA GLU A 266 -7.65 13.10 9.12
C GLU A 266 -6.16 13.38 9.10
N ILE A 267 -5.66 13.82 7.95
CA ILE A 267 -4.34 14.40 7.80
C ILE A 267 -4.49 15.90 7.60
N GLN A 268 -3.88 16.69 8.47
CA GLN A 268 -3.80 18.14 8.34
C GLN A 268 -2.42 18.50 7.81
N ALA A 269 -2.35 18.83 6.51
CA ALA A 269 -1.13 19.32 5.90
C ALA A 269 -0.80 20.72 6.43
N GLY A 270 0.46 20.95 6.74
CA GLY A 270 0.95 22.30 7.09
C GLY A 270 1.06 23.25 5.89
N HIS A 271 0.77 22.77 4.68
CA HIS A 271 0.82 23.48 3.41
C HIS A 271 -0.51 23.39 2.67
N GLU A 272 -0.61 24.04 1.48
CA GLU A 272 -1.82 24.10 0.68
C GLU A 272 -2.33 22.70 0.24
N PHE A 273 -1.45 21.68 0.16
CA PHE A 273 -1.79 20.27 -0.06
C PHE A 273 -0.75 19.33 0.59
N TYR A 274 -1.13 18.06 0.76
CA TYR A 274 -0.30 17.03 1.41
C TYR A 274 0.71 16.45 0.42
N ASP A 275 1.86 17.11 0.30
CA ASP A 275 2.96 16.73 -0.59
C ASP A 275 3.94 15.73 0.05
N TYR A 276 4.97 15.33 -0.70
CA TYR A 276 6.02 14.41 -0.23
C TYR A 276 6.74 14.95 1.02
N ALA A 277 7.04 16.25 1.06
CA ALA A 277 7.71 16.87 2.20
C ALA A 277 6.82 16.85 3.45
N ALA A 278 5.51 17.11 3.30
CA ALA A 278 4.55 17.06 4.40
C ALA A 278 4.37 15.63 4.95
N LYS A 279 4.57 14.60 4.12
CA LYS A 279 4.47 13.17 4.54
C LYS A 279 5.64 12.71 5.42
N TYR A 280 6.86 13.17 5.12
CA TYR A 280 8.08 12.57 5.67
C TYR A 280 8.93 13.54 6.50
N THR A 281 8.58 14.82 6.58
CA THR A 281 9.27 15.80 7.42
C THR A 281 8.52 15.98 8.75
N PRO A 282 9.13 15.66 9.89
CA PRO A 282 8.51 15.84 11.20
C PRO A 282 8.01 17.28 11.42
N GLY A 283 6.76 17.43 11.84
CA GLY A 283 6.16 18.71 12.17
C GLY A 283 5.55 19.48 10.98
N LEU A 284 5.62 18.95 9.74
CA LEU A 284 4.94 19.54 8.58
C LEU A 284 3.52 19.02 8.37
N SER A 285 3.10 18.00 9.10
CA SER A 285 1.72 17.53 9.10
C SER A 285 1.32 17.07 10.48
N GLU A 286 0.04 17.19 10.80
CA GLU A 286 -0.58 16.64 12.01
C GLU A 286 -1.61 15.59 11.59
N THR A 287 -1.70 14.50 12.35
CA THR A 287 -2.70 13.45 12.11
C THR A 287 -3.69 13.40 13.29
N SER A 288 -4.96 13.30 12.95
CA SER A 288 -6.04 13.04 13.91
C SER A 288 -6.67 11.68 13.61
N ILE A 289 -6.62 10.78 14.57
CA ILE A 289 -7.22 9.44 14.43
C ILE A 289 -8.74 9.52 14.33
N ARG A 290 -9.33 10.56 14.90
CA ARG A 290 -10.78 10.84 14.91
C ARG A 290 -11.05 12.18 14.25
N ALA A 291 -11.34 12.18 12.97
CA ALA A 291 -11.77 13.38 12.27
C ALA A 291 -13.14 13.84 12.79
N GLU A 292 -13.26 15.10 13.13
CA GLU A 292 -14.56 15.70 13.46
C GLU A 292 -15.34 15.97 12.17
N VAL A 293 -16.33 15.11 11.89
CA VAL A 293 -17.22 15.21 10.74
C VAL A 293 -18.68 14.92 11.15
N PRO A 294 -19.68 15.54 10.51
CA PRO A 294 -21.09 15.20 10.74
C PRO A 294 -21.33 13.70 10.54
N GLY A 295 -22.14 13.08 11.40
CA GLY A 295 -22.41 11.64 11.36
C GLY A 295 -22.91 11.13 10.01
N ARG A 296 -23.69 11.96 9.26
CA ARG A 296 -24.14 11.63 7.89
C ARG A 296 -22.98 11.52 6.89
N LEU A 297 -21.95 12.40 7.01
CA LEU A 297 -20.79 12.34 6.14
C LEU A 297 -19.90 11.15 6.49
N LYS A 298 -19.73 10.86 7.78
CA LYS A 298 -19.06 9.63 8.22
C LYS A 298 -19.74 8.39 7.65
N ALA A 299 -21.06 8.27 7.76
CA ALA A 299 -21.82 7.15 7.22
C ALA A 299 -21.66 7.03 5.69
N LEU A 300 -21.65 8.16 4.97
CA LEU A 300 -21.44 8.21 3.52
C LEU A 300 -20.03 7.73 3.16
N MET A 301 -18.98 8.21 3.85
CA MET A 301 -17.59 7.80 3.62
C MET A 301 -17.41 6.30 3.86
N LEU A 302 -17.94 5.76 4.97
CA LEU A 302 -17.88 4.32 5.25
C LEU A 302 -18.59 3.49 4.17
N LYS A 303 -19.71 3.99 3.63
CA LYS A 303 -20.41 3.35 2.51
C LYS A 303 -19.55 3.37 1.24
N ILE A 304 -19.00 4.52 0.87
CA ILE A 304 -18.15 4.67 -0.33
C ILE A 304 -16.89 3.81 -0.18
N ALA A 305 -16.26 3.78 0.99
CA ALA A 305 -15.08 2.96 1.26
C ALA A 305 -15.36 1.47 1.03
N ARG A 306 -16.48 0.97 1.56
CA ARG A 306 -16.94 -0.40 1.32
C ARG A 306 -17.17 -0.70 -0.16
N ASP A 307 -17.85 0.20 -0.86
CA ASP A 307 -18.20 0.01 -2.26
C ASP A 307 -16.96 0.08 -3.16
N ALA A 308 -15.99 0.97 -2.87
CA ALA A 308 -14.71 1.05 -3.57
C ALA A 308 -13.85 -0.20 -3.36
N TYR A 309 -13.75 -0.68 -2.12
CA TYR A 309 -13.04 -1.90 -1.76
C TYR A 309 -13.58 -3.12 -2.53
N ARG A 310 -14.92 -3.23 -2.59
CA ARG A 310 -15.60 -4.29 -3.35
C ARG A 310 -15.38 -4.17 -4.85
N ALA A 311 -15.39 -2.95 -5.38
CA ALA A 311 -15.32 -2.69 -6.81
C ALA A 311 -14.04 -3.20 -7.46
N ILE A 312 -12.91 -3.14 -6.74
CA ILE A 312 -11.64 -3.68 -7.23
C ILE A 312 -11.41 -5.15 -6.82
N GLY A 313 -12.31 -5.73 -6.01
CA GLY A 313 -12.12 -7.06 -5.47
C GLY A 313 -11.00 -7.13 -4.44
N ALA A 314 -10.84 -6.09 -3.63
CA ALA A 314 -9.82 -6.05 -2.59
C ALA A 314 -10.07 -7.12 -1.51
N GLU A 315 -9.00 -7.63 -0.93
CA GLU A 315 -9.00 -8.63 0.13
C GLU A 315 -7.95 -8.26 1.19
N GLY A 316 -8.09 -8.79 2.39
CA GLY A 316 -7.20 -8.53 3.51
C GLY A 316 -7.43 -7.17 4.13
N PHE A 317 -6.85 -6.14 3.57
CA PHE A 317 -6.94 -4.78 4.11
C PHE A 317 -6.67 -3.72 3.03
N ALA A 318 -7.14 -2.50 3.27
CA ALA A 318 -6.81 -1.32 2.49
C ALA A 318 -7.12 -0.03 3.27
N ARG A 319 -6.57 1.10 2.81
CA ARG A 319 -6.96 2.44 3.23
C ARG A 319 -7.62 3.15 2.05
N ILE A 320 -8.74 3.78 2.31
CA ILE A 320 -9.50 4.54 1.33
C ILE A 320 -9.41 6.02 1.69
N ASP A 321 -8.95 6.83 0.76
CA ASP A 321 -8.64 8.23 0.96
C ASP A 321 -9.70 9.12 0.30
N PHE A 322 -10.09 10.18 0.99
CA PHE A 322 -11.17 11.08 0.62
C PHE A 322 -10.73 12.52 0.67
N LEU A 323 -11.24 13.32 -0.26
CA LEU A 323 -11.26 14.77 -0.17
C LEU A 323 -12.65 15.23 0.25
N VAL A 324 -12.74 16.01 1.34
CA VAL A 324 -14.02 16.49 1.88
C VAL A 324 -14.02 18.03 1.97
N SER A 325 -14.94 18.68 1.25
CA SER A 325 -15.11 20.13 1.30
C SER A 325 -16.59 20.45 1.56
N GLY A 326 -16.89 21.00 2.74
CA GLY A 326 -18.25 21.21 3.21
C GLY A 326 -19.04 19.89 3.25
N GLU A 327 -20.13 19.80 2.45
CA GLU A 327 -20.94 18.59 2.32
C GLU A 327 -20.48 17.65 1.19
N ARG A 328 -19.52 18.08 0.40
CA ARG A 328 -19.02 17.31 -0.75
C ARG A 328 -17.96 16.32 -0.27
N VAL A 329 -18.25 15.04 -0.43
CA VAL A 329 -17.31 13.93 -0.20
C VAL A 329 -16.95 13.33 -1.55
N VAL A 330 -15.67 13.25 -1.87
CA VAL A 330 -15.17 12.58 -3.07
C VAL A 330 -14.10 11.56 -2.71
N LEU A 331 -14.14 10.41 -3.37
CA LEU A 331 -13.14 9.38 -3.27
C LEU A 331 -11.89 9.82 -4.04
N SER A 332 -10.74 9.80 -3.40
CA SER A 332 -9.45 10.16 -3.99
C SER A 332 -8.76 8.95 -4.57
N GLU A 333 -8.44 7.98 -3.70
CA GLU A 333 -7.70 6.76 -4.07
C GLU A 333 -7.97 5.63 -3.07
N ILE A 334 -7.47 4.43 -3.40
CA ILE A 334 -7.39 3.26 -2.53
C ILE A 334 -5.95 2.76 -2.48
N ASN A 335 -5.45 2.53 -1.26
CA ASN A 335 -4.12 2.01 -1.01
C ASN A 335 -4.24 0.57 -0.50
N THR A 336 -3.79 -0.40 -1.29
CA THR A 336 -3.91 -1.83 -0.98
C THR A 336 -2.84 -2.34 -0.01
N ILE A 337 -1.76 -1.61 0.16
CA ILE A 337 -0.76 -1.79 1.24
C ILE A 337 -0.44 -0.42 1.84
N PRO A 338 -1.36 0.16 2.62
CA PRO A 338 -1.17 1.48 3.23
C PRO A 338 -0.01 1.47 4.22
N GLY A 339 0.54 2.64 4.53
CA GLY A 339 1.55 2.80 5.56
C GLY A 339 1.17 2.07 6.85
N PHE A 340 2.04 1.17 7.30
CA PHE A 340 1.78 0.23 8.38
C PHE A 340 2.77 0.42 9.54
N THR A 341 3.14 1.67 9.82
CA THR A 341 3.90 1.98 11.04
C THR A 341 2.95 2.15 12.22
N PRO A 342 3.40 1.98 13.47
CA PRO A 342 2.53 2.17 14.65
C PRO A 342 1.87 3.55 14.78
N ILE A 343 2.37 4.55 14.03
CA ILE A 343 1.82 5.92 14.01
C ILE A 343 1.03 6.22 12.72
N SER A 344 1.01 5.31 11.73
CA SER A 344 0.26 5.48 10.50
C SER A 344 -1.24 5.39 10.76
N LEU A 345 -2.04 6.17 10.02
CA LEU A 345 -3.50 6.19 10.23
C LEU A 345 -4.16 4.84 9.99
N PHE A 346 -3.68 4.04 9.02
CA PHE A 346 -4.29 2.73 8.77
C PHE A 346 -4.33 1.85 10.05
N PRO A 347 -3.21 1.53 10.75
CA PRO A 347 -3.29 0.70 11.93
C PRO A 347 -3.86 1.45 13.16
N THR A 348 -3.68 2.79 13.26
CA THR A 348 -4.14 3.54 14.45
C THR A 348 -5.65 3.69 14.51
N MET A 349 -6.37 3.72 13.38
CA MET A 349 -7.83 3.75 13.39
C MET A 349 -8.45 2.46 13.95
N PRO A 350 -8.04 1.22 13.57
CA PRO A 350 -8.42 -0.01 14.27
C PRO A 350 -8.02 -0.05 15.73
N ILE A 351 -6.85 0.50 16.10
CA ILE A 351 -6.41 0.59 17.51
C ILE A 351 -7.36 1.48 18.31
N ASP A 352 -7.78 2.61 17.76
CA ASP A 352 -8.83 3.44 18.35
C ASP A 352 -10.17 2.70 18.47
N GLY A 353 -10.43 1.75 17.60
CA GLY A 353 -11.57 0.81 17.65
C GLY A 353 -11.44 -0.29 18.73
N GLY A 354 -10.33 -0.35 19.46
CA GLY A 354 -10.12 -1.28 20.57
C GLY A 354 -9.16 -2.42 20.32
N LEU A 355 -8.50 -2.47 19.16
CA LEU A 355 -7.45 -3.44 18.84
C LEU A 355 -6.09 -2.95 19.36
N THR A 356 -5.13 -3.84 19.53
CA THR A 356 -3.71 -3.48 19.63
C THR A 356 -3.05 -3.52 18.24
N PHE A 357 -1.87 -2.93 18.10
CA PHE A 357 -1.11 -3.05 16.85
C PHE A 357 -0.80 -4.52 16.49
N GLY A 358 -0.47 -5.32 17.51
CA GLY A 358 -0.29 -6.76 17.35
C GLY A 358 -1.56 -7.48 16.88
N ASP A 359 -2.76 -7.09 17.39
CA ASP A 359 -4.03 -7.65 16.94
C ASP A 359 -4.30 -7.33 15.47
N VAL A 360 -3.99 -6.11 15.02
CA VAL A 360 -4.14 -5.72 13.60
C VAL A 360 -3.21 -6.57 12.74
N CYS A 361 -1.94 -6.71 13.11
CA CYS A 361 -0.98 -7.57 12.38
C CYS A 361 -1.45 -9.03 12.33
N ALA A 362 -1.89 -9.56 13.46
CA ALA A 362 -2.41 -10.92 13.57
C ALA A 362 -3.66 -11.14 12.69
N ARG A 363 -4.59 -10.19 12.71
CA ARG A 363 -5.81 -10.24 11.89
C ARG A 363 -5.49 -10.26 10.38
N VAL A 364 -4.53 -9.46 9.95
CA VAL A 364 -4.06 -9.44 8.55
C VAL A 364 -3.45 -10.79 8.14
N VAL A 365 -2.68 -11.43 9.03
CA VAL A 365 -2.14 -12.79 8.81
C VAL A 365 -3.26 -13.83 8.71
N GLU A 366 -4.25 -13.78 9.59
CA GLU A 366 -5.40 -14.69 9.55
C GLU A 366 -6.17 -14.58 8.24
N LEU A 367 -6.44 -13.35 7.78
CA LEU A 367 -7.10 -13.12 6.49
C LEU A 367 -6.28 -13.67 5.31
N ALA A 368 -4.95 -13.57 5.36
CA ALA A 368 -4.11 -14.16 4.34
C ALA A 368 -4.18 -15.69 4.31
N VAL A 369 -4.24 -16.35 5.49
CA VAL A 369 -4.44 -17.80 5.59
C VAL A 369 -5.81 -18.21 5.03
N GLU A 370 -6.89 -17.49 5.42
CA GLU A 370 -8.24 -17.72 4.90
C GLU A 370 -8.30 -17.60 3.37
N ARG A 371 -7.74 -16.52 2.82
CA ARG A 371 -7.69 -16.26 1.38
C ARG A 371 -6.93 -17.36 0.63
N HIS A 372 -5.76 -17.74 1.14
CA HIS A 372 -4.94 -18.79 0.52
C HIS A 372 -5.67 -20.13 0.51
N ALA A 373 -6.29 -20.52 1.61
CA ALA A 373 -7.08 -21.75 1.70
C ALA A 373 -8.23 -21.76 0.68
N ALA A 374 -9.00 -20.67 0.59
CA ALA A 374 -10.08 -20.52 -0.38
C ALA A 374 -9.60 -20.59 -1.85
N ARG A 375 -8.36 -20.14 -2.12
CA ARG A 375 -7.77 -20.28 -3.46
C ARG A 375 -7.38 -21.70 -3.81
N LEU A 376 -6.87 -22.46 -2.86
CA LEU A 376 -6.51 -23.87 -3.06
C LEU A 376 -7.72 -24.77 -3.34
N GLU A 377 -8.91 -24.35 -2.91
CA GLU A 377 -10.17 -25.08 -3.18
C GLU A 377 -10.70 -24.85 -4.60
N ARG A 378 -10.13 -23.90 -5.37
CA ARG A 378 -10.58 -23.58 -6.73
C ARG A 378 -10.05 -24.60 -7.73
N HIS A 379 -10.92 -25.05 -8.63
CA HIS A 379 -10.50 -25.88 -9.78
C HIS A 379 -9.76 -25.01 -10.80
N LEU A 380 -8.50 -25.34 -11.08
CA LEU A 380 -7.64 -24.57 -11.99
C LEU A 380 -7.49 -25.22 -13.37
N THR A 381 -7.87 -26.50 -13.52
CA THR A 381 -7.73 -27.24 -14.77
C THR A 381 -9.02 -27.97 -15.14
N SER A 382 -9.17 -28.31 -16.44
CA SER A 382 -10.31 -29.13 -16.88
C SER A 382 -10.29 -30.55 -16.35
N ALA A 383 -9.14 -31.00 -15.81
CA ALA A 383 -9.03 -32.32 -15.17
C ALA A 383 -9.75 -32.37 -13.82
N ASP A 384 -9.94 -31.21 -13.18
CA ASP A 384 -10.61 -31.05 -11.90
C ASP A 384 -12.14 -30.93 -12.01
N LEU A 385 -12.66 -30.87 -13.27
CA LEU A 385 -14.10 -30.80 -13.50
C LEU A 385 -14.76 -32.17 -13.32
N PRO A 386 -15.93 -32.26 -12.68
CA PRO A 386 -16.70 -33.50 -12.62
C PRO A 386 -17.05 -33.96 -14.04
N ARG A 387 -16.77 -35.23 -14.33
CA ARG A 387 -17.08 -35.88 -15.63
C ARG A 387 -18.52 -36.34 -15.65
#